data_33c3052fae4f4f814f4a7b451b2b13a6
#
_entry.id   33c3052fae4f4f814f4a7b451b2b13a6
#
_cell.length_a   1.000
_cell.length_b   1.000
_cell.length_c   1.000
_cell.angle_alpha   90.00
_cell.angle_beta   90.00
_cell.angle_gamma   90.00
#
_symmetry.space_group_name_H-M   'P 1'
#
loop_
_entity.id
_entity.type
_entity.pdbx_description
1 polymer ?
#
loop_
_entity_poly.entity_id
_entity_poly.type
_entity_poly.pdbx_seq_one_letter_code
_entity_poly.pdbx_strand_id
1 'polypeptide(L)'
;VLKVIAATNTITSIAAGEMDGFFQAPTVDDALAAKDMGLNVEQSAEPTTVAVFLINNQNVSDKKVRQAMSYAIDKQMLIDQSLQGQGVPATTCIIPGSQYEFGTKWERNVDKAKELLAEAGWDSGKTLKMVVTSARESMAAVIQQNLAEAGINIEVQTVELATMFSGLQDGTYDLGICGSTAMDYPLWMSGYYDNKNATYCQITDTKYAEIQDAIAAELDEAKRKELIN
;
A
#
# COMPACT_ATOMS: atom_id res chain seq x y z
N VAL A 1 -7.19 -27.99 -20.18
CA VAL A 1 -6.64 -27.00 -21.14
C VAL A 1 -6.55 -25.67 -20.41
N LEU A 2 -5.36 -25.10 -20.35
CA LEU A 2 -5.17 -23.77 -19.71
C LEU A 2 -5.62 -22.71 -20.73
N LYS A 3 -6.66 -21.93 -20.38
CA LYS A 3 -7.14 -20.81 -21.18
C LYS A 3 -6.64 -19.53 -20.54
N VAL A 4 -5.89 -18.71 -21.27
CA VAL A 4 -5.47 -17.38 -20.80
C VAL A 4 -6.54 -16.37 -21.18
N ILE A 5 -7.13 -15.71 -20.18
CA ILE A 5 -8.15 -14.67 -20.38
C ILE A 5 -7.59 -13.35 -19.84
N ALA A 6 -7.83 -12.27 -20.56
CA ALA A 6 -7.44 -10.93 -20.09
C ALA A 6 -8.18 -10.60 -18.78
N ALA A 7 -7.48 -10.04 -17.81
CA ALA A 7 -8.04 -9.70 -16.49
C ALA A 7 -9.31 -8.82 -16.58
N THR A 8 -9.38 -7.95 -17.60
CA THR A 8 -10.53 -7.07 -17.86
C THR A 8 -11.80 -7.81 -18.26
N ASN A 9 -11.72 -9.08 -18.66
CA ASN A 9 -12.86 -9.87 -19.17
C ASN A 9 -13.25 -11.02 -18.23
N THR A 10 -12.63 -11.12 -17.07
CA THR A 10 -12.80 -12.28 -16.17
C THR A 10 -14.26 -12.47 -15.76
N ILE A 11 -14.93 -11.42 -15.29
CA ILE A 11 -16.31 -11.49 -14.79
C ILE A 11 -17.29 -11.85 -15.91
N THR A 12 -17.13 -11.21 -17.07
CA THR A 12 -17.98 -11.51 -18.25
C THR A 12 -17.79 -12.91 -18.77
N SER A 13 -16.55 -13.44 -18.71
CA SER A 13 -16.26 -14.83 -19.09
C SER A 13 -16.85 -15.85 -18.11
N ILE A 14 -16.91 -15.55 -16.81
CA ILE A 14 -17.62 -16.37 -15.82
C ILE A 14 -19.13 -16.34 -16.09
N ALA A 15 -19.69 -15.16 -16.28
CA ALA A 15 -21.12 -15.00 -16.59
C ALA A 15 -21.54 -15.69 -17.88
N ALA A 16 -20.65 -15.78 -18.87
CA ALA A 16 -20.85 -16.49 -20.12
C ALA A 16 -20.63 -18.02 -20.01
N GLY A 17 -20.23 -18.53 -18.83
CA GLY A 17 -19.91 -19.94 -18.64
C GLY A 17 -18.61 -20.41 -19.29
N GLU A 18 -17.72 -19.49 -19.65
CA GLU A 18 -16.42 -19.80 -20.23
C GLU A 18 -15.37 -20.16 -19.16
N MET A 19 -15.63 -19.79 -17.91
CA MET A 19 -14.85 -20.08 -16.72
C MET A 19 -15.76 -20.48 -15.58
N ASP A 20 -15.28 -21.39 -14.72
CA ASP A 20 -16.02 -21.85 -13.53
C ASP A 20 -15.90 -20.88 -12.34
N GLY A 21 -14.86 -20.06 -12.31
CA GLY A 21 -14.64 -19.10 -11.23
C GLY A 21 -13.31 -18.36 -11.33
N PHE A 22 -13.14 -17.41 -10.42
CA PHE A 22 -11.93 -16.61 -10.25
C PHE A 22 -11.59 -16.46 -8.77
N PHE A 23 -10.34 -16.65 -8.42
CA PHE A 23 -9.94 -16.73 -7.01
C PHE A 23 -9.89 -15.35 -6.33
N GLN A 24 -9.64 -14.27 -7.08
CA GLN A 24 -9.50 -12.93 -6.50
C GLN A 24 -10.02 -11.88 -7.47
N ALA A 25 -11.09 -11.18 -7.10
CA ALA A 25 -11.57 -10.05 -7.89
C ALA A 25 -10.48 -8.97 -8.01
N PRO A 26 -10.23 -8.41 -9.19
CA PRO A 26 -9.21 -7.39 -9.39
C PRO A 26 -9.46 -6.13 -8.57
N THR A 27 -10.74 -5.72 -8.46
CA THR A 27 -11.19 -4.54 -7.72
C THR A 27 -12.46 -4.85 -6.93
N VAL A 28 -12.82 -3.96 -6.00
CA VAL A 28 -14.11 -4.03 -5.29
C VAL A 28 -15.27 -3.84 -6.27
N ASP A 29 -15.11 -2.94 -7.23
CA ASP A 29 -16.13 -2.68 -8.26
C ASP A 29 -16.40 -3.92 -9.10
N ASP A 30 -15.37 -4.68 -9.45
CA ASP A 30 -15.51 -5.95 -10.15
C ASP A 30 -16.28 -6.98 -9.32
N ALA A 31 -16.04 -7.06 -8.02
CA ALA A 31 -16.76 -7.96 -7.13
C ALA A 31 -18.24 -7.58 -7.00
N LEU A 32 -18.55 -6.28 -6.96
CA LEU A 32 -19.93 -5.78 -6.92
C LEU A 32 -20.64 -6.02 -8.25
N ALA A 33 -19.97 -5.73 -9.36
CA ALA A 33 -20.51 -6.01 -10.70
C ALA A 33 -20.81 -7.50 -10.90
N ALA A 34 -19.97 -8.38 -10.38
CA ALA A 34 -20.20 -9.83 -10.40
C ALA A 34 -21.49 -10.21 -9.64
N LYS A 35 -21.73 -9.61 -8.46
CA LYS A 35 -22.97 -9.80 -7.69
C LYS A 35 -24.19 -9.32 -8.47
N ASP A 36 -24.11 -8.15 -9.10
CA ASP A 36 -25.20 -7.60 -9.91
C ASP A 36 -25.52 -8.46 -11.13
N MET A 37 -24.54 -9.19 -11.66
CA MET A 37 -24.72 -10.19 -12.72
C MET A 37 -25.25 -11.53 -12.20
N GLY A 38 -25.53 -11.65 -10.90
CA GLY A 38 -26.06 -12.88 -10.29
C GLY A 38 -25.02 -13.96 -10.04
N LEU A 39 -23.73 -13.63 -10.11
CA LEU A 39 -22.65 -14.56 -9.78
C LEU A 39 -22.51 -14.70 -8.26
N ASN A 40 -22.09 -15.89 -7.82
CA ASN A 40 -21.76 -16.11 -6.42
C ASN A 40 -20.41 -15.46 -6.11
N VAL A 41 -20.40 -14.50 -5.18
CA VAL A 41 -19.19 -13.80 -4.72
C VAL A 41 -19.02 -14.05 -3.24
N GLU A 42 -17.99 -14.78 -2.89
CA GLU A 42 -17.61 -15.02 -1.50
C GLU A 42 -16.49 -14.08 -1.09
N GLN A 43 -16.60 -13.54 0.10
CA GLN A 43 -15.60 -12.65 0.69
C GLN A 43 -14.93 -13.35 1.88
N SER A 44 -13.62 -13.26 1.97
CA SER A 44 -12.90 -13.70 3.17
C SER A 44 -13.37 -12.90 4.39
N ALA A 45 -13.57 -13.59 5.52
CA ALA A 45 -13.90 -12.93 6.78
C ALA A 45 -12.72 -12.08 7.31
N GLU A 46 -11.49 -12.49 6.99
CA GLU A 46 -10.27 -11.81 7.40
C GLU A 46 -9.64 -11.08 6.21
N PRO A 47 -9.00 -9.91 6.46
CA PRO A 47 -8.26 -9.21 5.42
C PRO A 47 -7.15 -10.11 4.85
N THR A 48 -7.07 -10.21 3.53
CA THR A 48 -6.04 -11.03 2.84
C THR A 48 -5.03 -10.19 2.09
N THR A 49 -5.26 -8.89 2.00
CA THR A 49 -4.40 -7.96 1.26
C THR A 49 -4.26 -6.66 2.04
N VAL A 50 -3.06 -6.13 2.03
CA VAL A 50 -2.75 -4.81 2.59
C VAL A 50 -2.37 -3.87 1.44
N ALA A 51 -2.97 -2.68 1.39
CA ALA A 51 -2.49 -1.60 0.53
C ALA A 51 -1.40 -0.83 1.27
N VAL A 52 -0.24 -0.69 0.63
CA VAL A 52 0.94 -0.06 1.21
C VAL A 52 1.26 1.23 0.46
N PHE A 53 1.37 2.33 1.20
CA PHE A 53 1.86 3.59 0.68
C PHE A 53 3.39 3.61 0.76
N LEU A 54 4.03 3.58 -0.40
CA LEU A 54 5.48 3.55 -0.55
C LEU A 54 6.02 4.99 -0.64
N ILE A 55 7.05 5.28 0.14
CA ILE A 55 7.74 6.57 0.14
C ILE A 55 9.23 6.33 -0.16
N ASN A 56 9.74 6.94 -1.22
CA ASN A 56 11.17 6.91 -1.54
C ASN A 56 11.95 7.73 -0.51
N ASN A 57 12.78 7.06 0.30
CA ASN A 57 13.51 7.70 1.39
C ASN A 57 14.69 8.57 0.93
N GLN A 58 15.15 8.46 -0.32
CA GLN A 58 16.16 9.36 -0.87
C GLN A 58 15.53 10.69 -1.32
N ASN A 59 14.36 10.62 -1.98
CA ASN A 59 13.67 11.79 -2.51
C ASN A 59 12.90 12.54 -1.41
N VAL A 60 12.37 11.82 -0.42
CA VAL A 60 11.69 12.35 0.78
C VAL A 60 12.49 11.95 2.01
N SER A 61 13.71 12.51 2.11
CA SER A 61 14.70 12.09 3.11
C SER A 61 14.36 12.50 4.55
N ASP A 62 13.65 13.61 4.76
CA ASP A 62 13.28 14.06 6.09
C ASP A 62 12.19 13.18 6.70
N LYS A 63 12.48 12.59 7.86
CA LYS A 63 11.56 11.75 8.62
C LYS A 63 10.28 12.49 9.01
N LYS A 64 10.36 13.79 9.35
CA LYS A 64 9.18 14.58 9.74
C LYS A 64 8.20 14.74 8.59
N VAL A 65 8.70 14.90 7.35
CA VAL A 65 7.84 14.94 6.16
C VAL A 65 7.11 13.62 5.96
N ARG A 66 7.79 12.49 6.11
CA ARG A 66 7.16 11.16 6.01
C ARG A 66 6.12 10.93 7.12
N GLN A 67 6.42 11.39 8.34
CA GLN A 67 5.46 11.36 9.47
C GLN A 67 4.25 12.27 9.22
N ALA A 68 4.48 13.46 8.66
CA ALA A 68 3.41 14.37 8.28
C ALA A 68 2.44 13.73 7.26
N MET A 69 2.96 13.03 6.27
CA MET A 69 2.11 12.26 5.34
C MET A 69 1.24 11.23 6.06
N SER A 70 1.80 10.51 7.03
CA SER A 70 1.05 9.53 7.83
C SER A 70 -0.08 10.15 8.66
N TYR A 71 0.14 11.37 9.20
CA TYR A 71 -0.90 12.12 9.91
C TYR A 71 -1.94 12.78 8.99
N ALA A 72 -1.57 13.10 7.76
CA ALA A 72 -2.48 13.74 6.81
C ALA A 72 -3.50 12.78 6.21
N ILE A 73 -3.13 11.50 5.99
CA ILE A 73 -3.98 10.53 5.31
C ILE A 73 -5.15 10.08 6.18
N ASP A 74 -6.36 10.28 5.67
CA ASP A 74 -7.61 9.77 6.23
C ASP A 74 -7.89 8.36 5.71
N LYS A 75 -7.61 7.37 6.54
CA LYS A 75 -7.76 5.96 6.16
C LYS A 75 -9.22 5.55 6.02
N GLN A 76 -10.12 6.13 6.82
CA GLN A 76 -11.54 5.82 6.68
C GLN A 76 -12.11 6.41 5.39
N MET A 77 -11.79 7.67 5.09
CA MET A 77 -12.16 8.30 3.82
C MET A 77 -11.63 7.50 2.62
N LEU A 78 -10.39 6.99 2.71
CA LEU A 78 -9.79 6.15 1.69
C LEU A 78 -10.59 4.86 1.49
N ILE A 79 -10.98 4.17 2.57
CA ILE A 79 -11.81 2.97 2.51
C ILE A 79 -13.18 3.27 1.92
N ASP A 80 -13.84 4.33 2.39
CA ASP A 80 -15.20 4.67 1.96
C ASP A 80 -15.24 5.06 0.48
N GLN A 81 -14.28 5.87 0.00
CA GLN A 81 -14.30 6.39 -1.35
C GLN A 81 -13.63 5.46 -2.39
N SER A 82 -12.60 4.70 -1.98
CA SER A 82 -11.86 3.87 -2.94
C SER A 82 -12.21 2.39 -2.86
N LEU A 83 -12.80 1.93 -1.76
CA LEU A 83 -13.15 0.54 -1.52
C LEU A 83 -14.64 0.35 -1.17
N GLN A 84 -15.46 1.39 -1.34
CA GLN A 84 -16.92 1.35 -1.05
C GLN A 84 -17.23 0.80 0.35
N GLY A 85 -16.41 1.16 1.34
CA GLY A 85 -16.52 0.66 2.70
C GLY A 85 -16.00 -0.77 2.93
N GLN A 86 -15.51 -1.45 1.89
CA GLN A 86 -15.02 -2.83 1.97
C GLN A 86 -13.54 -2.87 2.40
N GLY A 87 -13.28 -2.64 3.68
CA GLY A 87 -11.92 -2.66 4.22
C GLY A 87 -11.86 -2.33 5.69
N VAL A 88 -10.66 -2.45 6.25
CA VAL A 88 -10.36 -2.04 7.62
C VAL A 88 -9.11 -1.15 7.63
N PRO A 89 -9.05 -0.11 8.47
CA PRO A 89 -7.88 0.75 8.56
C PRO A 89 -6.67 -0.03 9.08
N ALA A 90 -5.60 -0.06 8.30
CA ALA A 90 -4.32 -0.60 8.75
C ALA A 90 -3.47 0.49 9.42
N THR A 91 -2.86 0.19 10.55
CA THR A 91 -1.95 1.11 11.25
C THR A 91 -0.50 0.86 10.89
N THR A 92 -0.21 -0.33 10.41
CA THR A 92 1.10 -0.77 9.94
C THR A 92 0.94 -1.48 8.60
N CYS A 93 2.04 -1.97 8.07
CA CYS A 93 2.08 -2.83 6.90
C CYS A 93 1.66 -4.29 7.16
N ILE A 94 1.32 -4.61 8.39
CA ILE A 94 0.83 -5.94 8.80
C ILE A 94 -0.69 -5.92 8.81
N ILE A 95 -1.29 -7.07 8.53
CA ILE A 95 -2.74 -7.21 8.53
C ILE A 95 -3.31 -6.82 9.90
N PRO A 96 -4.33 -5.97 9.97
CA PRO A 96 -5.04 -5.69 11.21
C PRO A 96 -5.56 -6.97 11.86
N GLY A 97 -5.32 -7.13 13.17
CA GLY A 97 -5.68 -8.32 13.92
C GLY A 97 -4.67 -9.45 13.92
N SER A 98 -3.57 -9.33 13.15
CA SER A 98 -2.45 -10.28 13.24
C SER A 98 -1.80 -10.23 14.63
N GLN A 99 -1.31 -11.38 15.10
CA GLN A 99 -0.51 -11.44 16.33
C GLN A 99 0.80 -10.63 16.27
N TYR A 100 1.24 -10.27 15.07
CA TYR A 100 2.42 -9.44 14.81
C TYR A 100 2.07 -7.97 14.61
N GLU A 101 0.80 -7.58 14.75
CA GLU A 101 0.41 -6.17 14.65
C GLU A 101 1.10 -5.37 15.76
N PHE A 102 1.86 -4.36 15.36
CA PHE A 102 2.64 -3.52 16.27
C PHE A 102 2.59 -2.07 15.81
N GLY A 103 3.22 -1.22 16.60
CA GLY A 103 3.59 0.11 16.16
C GLY A 103 2.66 1.22 16.58
N THR A 104 3.04 2.42 16.18
CA THR A 104 2.34 3.65 16.47
C THR A 104 1.06 3.73 15.64
N LYS A 105 -0.07 3.96 16.29
CA LYS A 105 -1.31 4.28 15.61
C LYS A 105 -1.23 5.70 15.08
N TRP A 106 -1.15 5.83 13.77
CA TRP A 106 -1.18 7.12 13.09
C TRP A 106 -2.64 7.50 12.83
N GLU A 107 -3.23 8.23 13.77
CA GLU A 107 -4.57 8.80 13.60
C GLU A 107 -4.46 10.09 12.80
N ARG A 108 -5.44 10.35 11.94
CA ARG A 108 -5.47 11.56 11.13
C ARG A 108 -5.41 12.81 12.02
N ASN A 109 -4.44 13.67 11.73
CA ASN A 109 -4.27 14.96 12.40
C ASN A 109 -3.56 15.94 11.46
N VAL A 110 -4.34 16.70 10.71
CA VAL A 110 -3.83 17.64 9.70
C VAL A 110 -3.02 18.78 10.33
N ASP A 111 -3.38 19.23 11.51
CA ASP A 111 -2.63 20.30 12.21
C ASP A 111 -1.25 19.78 12.62
N LYS A 112 -1.17 18.55 13.12
CA LYS A 112 0.12 17.91 13.43
C LYS A 112 0.96 17.67 12.18
N ALA A 113 0.33 17.32 11.06
CA ALA A 113 1.02 17.20 9.77
C ALA A 113 1.64 18.54 9.35
N LYS A 114 0.88 19.64 9.43
CA LYS A 114 1.37 20.98 9.11
C LYS A 114 2.51 21.44 10.04
N GLU A 115 2.39 21.15 11.34
CA GLU A 115 3.44 21.43 12.32
C GLU A 115 4.76 20.73 11.94
N LEU A 116 4.71 19.41 11.64
CA LEU A 116 5.87 18.63 11.24
C LEU A 116 6.49 19.13 9.94
N LEU A 117 5.66 19.54 8.98
CA LEU A 117 6.15 20.14 7.72
C LEU A 117 6.86 21.46 7.95
N ALA A 118 6.32 22.31 8.83
CA ALA A 118 6.95 23.57 9.20
C ALA A 118 8.29 23.34 9.92
N GLU A 119 8.35 22.38 10.86
CA GLU A 119 9.58 22.01 11.54
C GLU A 119 10.64 21.41 10.60
N ALA A 120 10.22 20.72 9.53
CA ALA A 120 11.09 20.18 8.48
C ALA A 120 11.55 21.26 7.48
N GLY A 121 11.01 22.48 7.53
CA GLY A 121 11.23 23.50 6.51
C GLY A 121 10.71 23.08 5.12
N TRP A 122 9.57 22.36 5.08
CA TRP A 122 9.01 21.85 3.85
C TRP A 122 8.66 22.97 2.87
N ASP A 123 9.13 22.83 1.63
CA ASP A 123 8.76 23.75 0.55
C ASP A 123 7.42 23.32 -0.05
N SER A 124 6.36 24.08 0.25
CA SER A 124 5.01 23.84 -0.28
C SER A 124 4.88 24.07 -1.79
N GLY A 125 5.89 24.67 -2.44
CA GLY A 125 5.97 24.77 -3.89
C GLY A 125 6.47 23.48 -4.57
N LYS A 126 7.06 22.57 -3.79
CA LYS A 126 7.52 21.28 -4.31
C LYS A 126 6.33 20.38 -4.63
N THR A 127 6.36 19.74 -5.80
CA THR A 127 5.40 18.71 -6.20
C THR A 127 6.10 17.36 -6.22
N LEU A 128 5.55 16.37 -5.53
CA LEU A 128 6.04 14.99 -5.53
C LEU A 128 5.35 14.18 -6.62
N LYS A 129 6.09 13.26 -7.23
CA LYS A 129 5.56 12.34 -8.24
C LYS A 129 5.10 11.05 -7.57
N MET A 130 3.81 10.77 -7.67
CA MET A 130 3.22 9.51 -7.22
C MET A 130 2.89 8.61 -8.40
N VAL A 131 3.33 7.37 -8.35
CA VAL A 131 3.04 6.36 -9.36
C VAL A 131 2.07 5.31 -8.85
N VAL A 132 1.11 4.95 -9.69
CA VAL A 132 0.11 3.92 -9.38
C VAL A 132 -0.22 3.09 -10.63
N THR A 133 -0.83 1.94 -10.42
CA THR A 133 -1.55 1.22 -11.49
C THR A 133 -3.00 1.69 -11.56
N SER A 134 -3.70 1.41 -12.65
CA SER A 134 -5.12 1.78 -12.84
C SER A 134 -6.02 1.28 -11.70
N ALA A 135 -5.75 0.10 -11.15
CA ALA A 135 -6.49 -0.45 -10.00
C ALA A 135 -6.35 0.38 -8.70
N ARG A 136 -5.46 1.37 -8.65
CA ARG A 136 -5.18 2.20 -7.47
C ARG A 136 -5.44 3.70 -7.68
N GLU A 137 -5.98 4.09 -8.83
CA GLU A 137 -6.25 5.51 -9.15
C GLU A 137 -7.18 6.18 -8.15
N SER A 138 -8.26 5.50 -7.74
CA SER A 138 -9.19 6.04 -6.75
C SER A 138 -8.51 6.28 -5.39
N MET A 139 -7.66 5.37 -4.95
CA MET A 139 -6.86 5.56 -3.73
C MET A 139 -5.89 6.73 -3.87
N ALA A 140 -5.23 6.85 -5.01
CA ALA A 140 -4.29 7.93 -5.28
C ALA A 140 -4.97 9.31 -5.24
N ALA A 141 -6.19 9.43 -5.78
CA ALA A 141 -6.96 10.67 -5.74
C ALA A 141 -7.31 11.09 -4.29
N VAL A 142 -7.71 10.16 -3.44
CA VAL A 142 -7.99 10.45 -2.03
C VAL A 142 -6.72 10.86 -1.30
N ILE A 143 -5.61 10.16 -1.50
CA ILE A 143 -4.31 10.49 -0.89
C ILE A 143 -3.84 11.86 -1.37
N GLN A 144 -3.95 12.16 -2.67
CA GLN A 144 -3.61 13.47 -3.22
C GLN A 144 -4.40 14.59 -2.55
N GLN A 145 -5.71 14.43 -2.38
CA GLN A 145 -6.55 15.39 -1.69
C GLN A 145 -6.12 15.59 -0.22
N ASN A 146 -5.89 14.51 0.51
CA ASN A 146 -5.50 14.56 1.92
C ASN A 146 -4.14 15.23 2.13
N LEU A 147 -3.18 14.92 1.26
CA LEU A 147 -1.84 15.50 1.33
C LEU A 147 -1.84 16.98 0.92
N ALA A 148 -2.66 17.37 -0.06
CA ALA A 148 -2.83 18.76 -0.45
C ALA A 148 -3.42 19.63 0.71
N GLU A 149 -4.34 19.07 1.51
CA GLU A 149 -4.87 19.73 2.71
C GLU A 149 -3.76 20.04 3.75
N ALA A 150 -2.77 19.19 3.85
CA ALA A 150 -1.61 19.40 4.70
C ALA A 150 -0.52 20.31 4.08
N GLY A 151 -0.60 20.64 2.78
CA GLY A 151 0.37 21.46 2.07
C GLY A 151 1.43 20.65 1.31
N ILE A 152 1.14 19.40 0.96
CA ILE A 152 1.99 18.54 0.11
C ILE A 152 1.31 18.35 -1.24
N ASN A 153 1.91 18.87 -2.31
CA ASN A 153 1.40 18.72 -3.67
C ASN A 153 1.90 17.43 -4.30
N ILE A 154 1.00 16.72 -5.01
CA ILE A 154 1.32 15.47 -5.70
C ILE A 154 0.84 15.52 -7.14
N GLU A 155 1.67 15.05 -8.05
CA GLU A 155 1.32 14.68 -9.42
C GLU A 155 1.20 13.16 -9.51
N VAL A 156 0.02 12.66 -9.89
CA VAL A 156 -0.24 11.21 -10.01
C VAL A 156 -0.02 10.76 -11.44
N GLN A 157 0.74 9.68 -11.61
CA GLN A 157 0.98 9.02 -12.90
C GLN A 157 0.51 7.58 -12.84
N THR A 158 -0.34 7.20 -13.80
CA THR A 158 -0.82 5.83 -13.97
C THR A 158 0.02 5.11 -15.00
N VAL A 159 0.59 3.98 -14.62
CA VAL A 159 1.46 3.17 -15.47
C VAL A 159 1.20 1.68 -15.26
N GLU A 160 1.78 0.85 -16.12
CA GLU A 160 1.80 -0.60 -15.93
C GLU A 160 2.67 -1.00 -14.71
N LEU A 161 2.32 -2.12 -14.08
CA LEU A 161 2.94 -2.60 -12.82
C LEU A 161 4.48 -2.71 -12.92
N ALA A 162 5.00 -3.21 -14.03
CA ALA A 162 6.45 -3.35 -14.24
C ALA A 162 7.14 -1.98 -14.29
N THR A 163 6.53 -1.01 -14.97
CA THR A 163 7.03 0.38 -15.05
C THR A 163 6.99 1.07 -13.70
N MET A 164 5.93 0.83 -12.90
CA MET A 164 5.82 1.35 -11.54
C MET A 164 6.99 0.88 -10.67
N PHE A 165 7.25 -0.42 -10.64
CA PHE A 165 8.33 -0.96 -9.83
C PHE A 165 9.72 -0.53 -10.31
N SER A 166 9.95 -0.50 -11.62
CA SER A 166 11.21 0.00 -12.18
C SER A 166 11.45 1.46 -11.78
N GLY A 167 10.44 2.32 -11.93
CA GLY A 167 10.58 3.74 -11.62
C GLY A 167 10.68 4.06 -10.11
N LEU A 168 10.10 3.22 -9.23
CA LEU A 168 10.34 3.32 -7.79
C LEU A 168 11.76 2.89 -7.45
N GLN A 169 12.26 1.84 -8.10
CA GLN A 169 13.59 1.29 -7.86
C GLN A 169 14.71 2.22 -8.34
N ASP A 170 14.53 2.91 -9.45
CA ASP A 170 15.51 3.85 -9.99
C ASP A 170 15.38 5.28 -9.43
N GLY A 171 14.37 5.54 -8.59
CA GLY A 171 14.13 6.83 -7.96
C GLY A 171 13.42 7.86 -8.84
N THR A 172 12.85 7.46 -9.98
CA THR A 172 12.05 8.34 -10.86
C THR A 172 10.82 8.87 -10.14
N TYR A 173 10.23 8.07 -9.24
CA TYR A 173 9.05 8.41 -8.46
C TYR A 173 9.38 8.57 -6.98
N ASP A 174 8.68 9.51 -6.35
CA ASP A 174 8.83 9.82 -4.92
C ASP A 174 7.92 8.95 -4.05
N LEU A 175 6.75 8.61 -4.58
CA LEU A 175 5.66 7.94 -3.89
C LEU A 175 5.04 6.84 -4.78
N GLY A 176 4.47 5.82 -4.15
CA GLY A 176 3.71 4.80 -4.85
C GLY A 176 2.66 4.15 -3.97
N ILE A 177 1.69 3.47 -4.60
CA ILE A 177 0.74 2.62 -3.88
C ILE A 177 0.85 1.23 -4.45
N CYS A 178 1.15 0.28 -3.59
CA CYS A 178 1.19 -1.13 -3.92
C CYS A 178 0.22 -1.92 -3.04
N GLY A 179 -0.16 -3.11 -3.46
CA GLY A 179 -0.87 -4.06 -2.63
C GLY A 179 -0.06 -5.34 -2.53
N SER A 180 -0.11 -5.99 -1.40
CA SER A 180 0.50 -7.30 -1.22
C SER A 180 -0.49 -8.24 -0.57
N THR A 181 -0.47 -9.50 -0.99
CA THR A 181 -1.15 -10.56 -0.26
C THR A 181 -0.53 -10.63 1.12
N ALA A 182 -1.32 -10.36 2.11
CA ALA A 182 -0.85 -10.30 3.47
C ALA A 182 -0.53 -11.71 3.97
N MET A 183 0.68 -11.91 4.39
CA MET A 183 1.06 -13.02 5.24
C MET A 183 1.14 -12.50 6.67
N ASP A 184 0.81 -13.34 7.65
CA ASP A 184 0.92 -13.00 9.08
C ASP A 184 2.33 -12.58 9.50
N TYR A 185 3.27 -12.68 8.59
CA TYR A 185 4.68 -12.54 8.87
C TYR A 185 5.34 -11.47 7.98
N PRO A 186 6.09 -10.52 8.56
CA PRO A 186 6.56 -9.32 7.84
C PRO A 186 7.70 -9.55 6.85
N LEU A 187 8.18 -10.78 6.64
CA LEU A 187 9.27 -11.03 5.69
C LEU A 187 8.94 -10.65 4.24
N TRP A 188 7.67 -10.66 3.84
CA TRP A 188 7.27 -10.23 2.50
C TRP A 188 7.61 -8.76 2.23
N MET A 189 7.76 -7.98 3.30
CA MET A 189 8.12 -6.57 3.19
C MET A 189 9.58 -6.34 2.84
N SER A 190 10.44 -7.34 3.00
CA SER A 190 11.86 -7.20 2.64
C SER A 190 12.03 -6.73 1.19
N GLY A 191 11.22 -7.23 0.25
CA GLY A 191 11.22 -6.77 -1.13
C GLY A 191 10.91 -5.30 -1.33
N TYR A 192 10.19 -4.64 -0.40
CA TYR A 192 9.88 -3.22 -0.47
C TYR A 192 10.90 -2.35 0.26
N TYR A 193 11.56 -2.86 1.29
CA TYR A 193 12.38 -2.09 2.21
C TYR A 193 13.82 -2.59 2.34
N ASP A 194 14.15 -3.76 1.80
CA ASP A 194 15.50 -4.32 1.91
C ASP A 194 16.49 -3.58 1.00
N ASN A 195 17.54 -3.01 1.60
CA ASN A 195 18.60 -2.30 0.88
C ASN A 195 19.56 -3.24 0.11
N LYS A 196 19.52 -4.55 0.33
CA LYS A 196 20.36 -5.52 -0.40
C LYS A 196 19.86 -5.77 -1.83
N ASN A 197 18.57 -5.55 -2.08
CA ASN A 197 17.89 -5.92 -3.32
C ASN A 197 17.30 -4.73 -4.09
N ALA A 198 17.88 -3.54 -3.95
CA ALA A 198 17.39 -2.31 -4.60
C ALA A 198 15.89 -2.10 -4.34
N THR A 199 15.58 -1.54 -3.22
CA THR A 199 14.24 -1.43 -2.68
C THR A 199 13.42 -0.34 -3.34
N TYR A 200 12.14 -0.55 -3.45
CA TYR A 200 11.20 0.45 -3.95
C TYR A 200 11.10 1.69 -3.05
N CYS A 201 11.48 1.58 -1.78
CA CYS A 201 11.50 2.70 -0.83
C CYS A 201 12.87 3.34 -0.65
N GLN A 202 13.93 2.84 -1.31
CA GLN A 202 15.29 3.39 -1.25
C GLN A 202 15.82 3.59 0.18
N ILE A 203 15.58 2.61 1.07
CA ILE A 203 16.10 2.63 2.43
C ILE A 203 17.58 2.23 2.41
N THR A 204 18.44 3.07 2.97
CA THR A 204 19.88 2.84 3.05
C THR A 204 20.38 2.42 4.44
N ASP A 205 19.47 2.34 5.42
CA ASP A 205 19.81 1.93 6.78
C ASP A 205 20.08 0.42 6.84
N THR A 206 21.35 0.05 7.08
CA THR A 206 21.77 -1.36 7.18
C THR A 206 21.15 -2.09 8.37
N LYS A 207 20.80 -1.36 9.44
CA LYS A 207 20.18 -1.95 10.62
C LYS A 207 18.84 -2.59 10.30
N TYR A 208 18.09 -2.02 9.34
CA TYR A 208 16.83 -2.63 8.88
C TYR A 208 17.07 -4.02 8.27
N ALA A 209 18.08 -4.16 7.41
CA ALA A 209 18.42 -5.45 6.80
C ALA A 209 18.93 -6.47 7.84
N GLU A 210 19.71 -6.03 8.84
CA GLU A 210 20.16 -6.90 9.95
C GLU A 210 18.98 -7.41 10.77
N ILE A 211 17.99 -6.57 11.07
CA ILE A 211 16.77 -6.97 11.78
C ILE A 211 15.96 -7.97 10.95
N GLN A 212 15.80 -7.73 9.64
CA GLN A 212 15.09 -8.66 8.77
C GLN A 212 15.78 -10.03 8.69
N ASP A 213 17.11 -10.07 8.61
CA ASP A 213 17.87 -11.32 8.66
C ASP A 213 17.68 -12.05 10.01
N ALA A 214 17.69 -11.31 11.13
CA ALA A 214 17.45 -11.89 12.46
C ALA A 214 16.01 -12.45 12.59
N ILE A 215 15.01 -11.73 12.09
CA ILE A 215 13.62 -12.20 12.04
C ILE A 215 13.52 -13.49 11.22
N ALA A 216 14.19 -13.54 10.06
CA ALA A 216 14.16 -14.70 9.17
C ALA A 216 14.81 -15.95 9.79
N ALA A 217 15.86 -15.75 10.60
CA ALA A 217 16.60 -16.83 11.26
C ALA A 217 15.97 -17.32 12.57
N GLU A 218 15.11 -16.50 13.20
CA GLU A 218 14.54 -16.82 14.51
C GLU A 218 13.40 -17.85 14.38
N LEU A 219 13.56 -18.98 15.06
CA LEU A 219 12.59 -20.08 15.07
C LEU A 219 11.61 -19.98 16.27
N ASP A 220 12.00 -19.31 17.35
CA ASP A 220 11.15 -19.08 18.49
C ASP A 220 10.16 -17.94 18.18
N GLU A 221 8.88 -18.22 18.26
CA GLU A 221 7.81 -17.30 17.90
C GLU A 221 7.77 -16.06 18.80
N ALA A 222 8.01 -16.23 20.10
CA ALA A 222 7.98 -15.12 21.06
C ALA A 222 9.15 -14.16 20.80
N LYS A 223 10.35 -14.68 20.57
CA LYS A 223 11.53 -13.88 20.22
C LYS A 223 11.38 -13.20 18.86
N ARG A 224 10.78 -13.90 17.89
CA ARG A 224 10.48 -13.32 16.58
C ARG A 224 9.55 -12.12 16.70
N LYS A 225 8.53 -12.23 17.57
CA LYS A 225 7.60 -11.13 17.86
C LYS A 225 8.31 -9.93 18.50
N GLU A 226 9.28 -10.16 19.39
CA GLU A 226 10.11 -9.10 19.97
C GLU A 226 10.96 -8.39 18.91
N LEU A 227 11.52 -9.12 17.94
CA LEU A 227 12.28 -8.54 16.85
C LEU A 227 11.44 -7.71 15.87
N ILE A 228 10.15 -8.02 15.75
CA ILE A 228 9.19 -7.31 14.89
C ILE A 228 8.71 -6.02 15.55
N ASN A 229 8.63 -5.96 16.86
CA ASN A 229 8.18 -4.79 17.64
C ASN A 229 9.31 -3.78 17.89
#